data_8b2fd1b9650bd215d36751c5ecb90350
#
_entry.id   8b2fd1b9650bd215d36751c5ecb90350
#
_cell.length_a   1.000
_cell.length_b   1.000
_cell.length_c   1.000
_cell.angle_alpha   90.00
_cell.angle_beta   90.00
_cell.angle_gamma   90.00
#
_symmetry.space_group_name_H-M   'P 1'
#
loop_
_entity.id
_entity.type
_entity.pdbx_description
1 polymer ?
#
loop_
_entity_poly.entity_id
_entity_poly.type
_entity_poly.pdbx_seq_one_letter_code
_entity_poly.pdbx_strand_id
1 'polypeptide(L)'
;MNIERFEDIISWQKAKEITTQIYTLFKDNKDYGFKDQIQRASVSIMNNITEGFERRSGIEFRQFLFIAKGSCGEVRSMIQLAKDLCYISEHDFNVLNTQAIEISKTISSLIKTL
;
A
#
# COMPACT_ATOMS: atom_id res chain seq x y z
N MET A 1 -17.43 12.11 -8.31
CA MET A 1 -17.07 10.77 -7.84
C MET A 1 -18.17 10.26 -6.92
N ASN A 2 -18.72 9.07 -7.21
CA ASN A 2 -19.88 8.52 -6.49
C ASN A 2 -19.52 7.52 -5.42
N ILE A 3 -18.41 7.74 -4.72
CA ILE A 3 -17.97 6.87 -3.64
C ILE A 3 -18.53 7.42 -2.33
N GLU A 4 -19.33 6.61 -1.64
CA GLU A 4 -19.94 7.00 -0.37
C GLU A 4 -19.15 6.52 0.84
N ARG A 5 -18.39 5.43 0.69
CA ARG A 5 -17.63 4.80 1.76
C ARG A 5 -16.22 4.49 1.28
N PHE A 6 -15.22 4.65 2.16
CA PHE A 6 -13.84 4.33 1.77
C PHE A 6 -13.67 2.84 1.43
N GLU A 7 -14.47 1.97 2.03
CA GLU A 7 -14.40 0.53 1.76
C GLU A 7 -14.73 0.16 0.32
N ASP A 8 -15.41 1.07 -0.40
CA ASP A 8 -15.74 0.87 -1.81
C ASP A 8 -14.63 1.35 -2.75
N ILE A 9 -13.60 1.99 -2.22
CA ILE A 9 -12.47 2.46 -3.02
C ILE A 9 -11.58 1.27 -3.39
N ILE A 10 -11.38 1.04 -4.70
CA ILE A 10 -10.62 -0.11 -5.19
C ILE A 10 -9.19 -0.12 -4.66
N SER A 11 -8.51 1.03 -4.67
CA SER A 11 -7.14 1.12 -4.15
C SER A 11 -7.06 0.79 -2.66
N TRP A 12 -8.09 1.13 -1.88
CA TRP A 12 -8.13 0.76 -0.47
C TRP A 12 -8.26 -0.75 -0.29
N GLN A 13 -9.14 -1.39 -1.06
CA GLN A 13 -9.34 -2.84 -1.01
C GLN A 13 -8.05 -3.58 -1.35
N LYS A 14 -7.37 -3.14 -2.41
CA LYS A 14 -6.09 -3.72 -2.82
C LYS A 14 -4.98 -3.47 -1.81
N ALA A 15 -4.96 -2.29 -1.19
CA ALA A 15 -3.99 -1.97 -0.14
C ALA A 15 -4.20 -2.84 1.09
N LYS A 16 -5.44 -3.09 1.48
CA LYS A 16 -5.77 -4.00 2.58
C LYS A 16 -5.28 -5.41 2.28
N GLU A 17 -5.50 -5.88 1.05
CA GLU A 17 -5.08 -7.22 0.64
C GLU A 17 -3.57 -7.40 0.72
N ILE A 18 -2.79 -6.49 0.15
CA ILE A 18 -1.32 -6.58 0.21
C ILE A 18 -0.82 -6.47 1.65
N THR A 19 -1.45 -5.65 2.48
CA THR A 19 -1.11 -5.51 3.89
C THR A 19 -1.26 -6.85 4.61
N THR A 20 -2.38 -7.52 4.41
CA THR A 20 -2.64 -8.84 5.00
C THR A 20 -1.57 -9.85 4.58
N GLN A 21 -1.21 -9.85 3.31
CA GLN A 21 -0.19 -10.76 2.78
C GLN A 21 1.19 -10.47 3.38
N ILE A 22 1.54 -9.20 3.51
CA ILE A 22 2.82 -8.78 4.11
C ILE A 22 2.90 -9.23 5.57
N TYR A 23 1.84 -9.04 6.35
CA TYR A 23 1.81 -9.50 7.73
C TYR A 23 2.01 -11.01 7.82
N THR A 24 1.36 -11.77 6.93
CA THR A 24 1.48 -13.24 6.92
C THR A 24 2.88 -13.68 6.52
N LEU A 25 3.44 -13.10 5.44
CA LEU A 25 4.75 -13.50 4.93
C LEU A 25 5.89 -13.20 5.90
N PHE A 26 5.81 -12.10 6.62
CA PHE A 26 6.91 -11.65 7.49
C PHE A 26 6.68 -11.95 8.97
N LYS A 27 5.62 -12.67 9.33
CA LYS A 27 5.26 -12.87 10.75
C LYS A 27 6.38 -13.51 11.58
N ASP A 28 7.14 -14.43 10.98
CA ASP A 28 8.21 -15.15 11.67
C ASP A 28 9.59 -14.58 11.35
N ASN A 29 9.68 -13.47 10.65
CA ASN A 29 10.93 -12.83 10.30
C ASN A 29 11.54 -12.17 11.55
N LYS A 30 12.79 -12.51 11.85
CA LYS A 30 13.47 -12.03 13.06
C LYS A 30 14.24 -10.73 12.84
N ASP A 31 14.27 -10.22 11.62
CA ASP A 31 14.73 -8.86 11.37
C ASP A 31 13.60 -7.91 11.75
N TYR A 32 13.49 -7.63 13.04
CA TYR A 32 12.35 -6.89 13.59
C TYR A 32 12.26 -5.47 13.06
N GLY A 33 13.39 -4.84 12.78
CA GLY A 33 13.41 -3.50 12.20
C GLY A 33 12.81 -3.48 10.81
N PHE A 34 13.23 -4.42 9.95
CA PHE A 34 12.67 -4.57 8.61
C PHE A 34 11.18 -4.89 8.66
N LYS A 35 10.83 -5.89 9.47
CA LYS A 35 9.45 -6.34 9.62
C LYS A 35 8.53 -5.19 10.04
N ASP A 36 8.91 -4.46 11.08
CA ASP A 36 8.12 -3.33 11.58
C ASP A 36 7.94 -2.28 10.50
N GLN A 37 8.99 -1.94 9.79
CA GLN A 37 8.96 -0.89 8.77
C GLN A 37 8.08 -1.25 7.57
N ILE A 38 8.18 -2.48 7.06
CA ILE A 38 7.36 -2.89 5.91
C ILE A 38 5.88 -3.01 6.30
N GLN A 39 5.61 -3.48 7.52
CA GLN A 39 4.24 -3.53 8.04
C GLN A 39 3.64 -2.13 8.18
N ARG A 40 4.39 -1.19 8.75
CA ARG A 40 3.95 0.20 8.89
C ARG A 40 3.71 0.85 7.53
N ALA A 41 4.61 0.65 6.59
CA ALA A 41 4.47 1.21 5.25
C ALA A 41 3.22 0.68 4.54
N SER A 42 2.94 -0.61 4.65
CA SER A 42 1.75 -1.19 4.01
C SER A 42 0.46 -0.68 4.65
N VAL A 43 0.38 -0.60 5.98
CA VAL A 43 -0.78 -0.03 6.69
C VAL A 43 -0.97 1.43 6.30
N SER A 44 0.12 2.17 6.13
CA SER A 44 0.08 3.59 5.75
C SER A 44 -0.61 3.83 4.40
N ILE A 45 -0.49 2.89 3.45
CA ILE A 45 -1.19 3.03 2.17
C ILE A 45 -2.69 3.12 2.42
N MET A 46 -3.26 2.11 3.07
CA MET A 46 -4.71 2.05 3.28
C MET A 46 -5.22 3.15 4.20
N ASN A 47 -4.47 3.47 5.25
CA ASN A 47 -4.91 4.48 6.21
C ASN A 47 -4.91 5.89 5.63
N ASN A 48 -3.98 6.22 4.75
CA ASN A 48 -3.98 7.53 4.10
C ASN A 48 -5.12 7.66 3.09
N ILE A 49 -5.48 6.59 2.41
CA ILE A 49 -6.67 6.59 1.54
C ILE A 49 -7.92 6.88 2.38
N THR A 50 -8.08 6.17 3.50
CA THR A 50 -9.20 6.35 4.41
C THR A 50 -9.26 7.77 4.96
N GLU A 51 -8.16 8.25 5.50
CA GLU A 51 -8.11 9.57 6.12
C GLU A 51 -8.41 10.67 5.11
N GLY A 52 -7.82 10.58 3.94
CA GLY A 52 -8.08 11.56 2.88
C GLY A 52 -9.53 11.58 2.45
N PHE A 53 -10.15 10.42 2.30
CA PHE A 53 -11.57 10.31 1.94
C PHE A 53 -12.47 10.94 3.01
N GLU A 54 -12.19 10.65 4.28
CA GLU A 54 -13.01 11.13 5.40
C GLU A 54 -12.92 12.63 5.63
N ARG A 55 -11.92 13.31 5.05
CA ARG A 55 -11.82 14.78 5.10
C ARG A 55 -12.93 15.48 4.32
N ARG A 56 -13.59 14.78 3.40
CA ARG A 56 -14.70 15.32 2.59
C ARG A 56 -14.33 16.55 1.76
N SER A 57 -13.06 16.68 1.38
CA SER A 57 -12.52 17.75 0.54
C SER A 57 -11.68 17.12 -0.55
N GLY A 58 -11.95 17.46 -1.81
CA GLY A 58 -11.19 16.93 -2.95
C GLY A 58 -9.72 17.30 -2.89
N ILE A 59 -9.42 18.52 -2.39
CA ILE A 59 -8.04 19.01 -2.26
C ILE A 59 -7.29 18.18 -1.22
N GLU A 60 -7.87 17.95 -0.05
CA GLU A 60 -7.24 17.17 1.00
C GLU A 60 -7.14 15.71 0.62
N PHE A 61 -8.18 15.15 -0.01
CA PHE A 61 -8.15 13.77 -0.47
C PHE A 61 -6.98 13.55 -1.44
N ARG A 62 -6.81 14.46 -2.38
CA ARG A 62 -5.69 14.42 -3.32
C ARG A 62 -4.34 14.40 -2.59
N GLN A 63 -4.16 15.25 -1.57
CA GLN A 63 -2.93 15.30 -0.79
C GLN A 63 -2.64 13.97 -0.09
N PHE A 64 -3.65 13.39 0.57
CA PHE A 64 -3.51 12.10 1.25
C PHE A 64 -3.26 10.96 0.27
N LEU A 65 -3.83 11.02 -0.93
CA LEU A 65 -3.58 10.02 -1.95
C LEU A 65 -2.12 10.06 -2.44
N PHE A 66 -1.51 11.24 -2.53
CA PHE A 66 -0.08 11.33 -2.84
C PHE A 66 0.77 10.73 -1.73
N ILE A 67 0.38 10.92 -0.46
CA ILE A 67 1.07 10.28 0.68
C ILE A 67 0.93 8.76 0.58
N ALA A 68 -0.27 8.26 0.30
CA ALA A 68 -0.51 6.82 0.11
C ALA A 68 0.35 6.25 -1.03
N LYS A 69 0.46 6.99 -2.14
CA LYS A 69 1.29 6.59 -3.26
C LYS A 69 2.77 6.50 -2.86
N GLY A 70 3.25 7.47 -2.06
CA GLY A 70 4.60 7.44 -1.51
C GLY A 70 4.85 6.23 -0.62
N SER A 71 3.88 5.89 0.24
CA SER A 71 3.95 4.70 1.08
C SER A 71 3.98 3.42 0.24
N CYS A 72 3.23 3.39 -0.85
CA CYS A 72 3.26 2.27 -1.80
C CYS A 72 4.65 2.12 -2.43
N GLY A 73 5.29 3.23 -2.78
CA GLY A 73 6.66 3.23 -3.29
C GLY A 73 7.65 2.68 -2.26
N GLU A 74 7.45 3.03 -0.97
CA GLU A 74 8.28 2.50 0.11
C GLU A 74 8.13 0.98 0.24
N VAL A 75 6.90 0.47 0.15
CA VAL A 75 6.65 -0.98 0.15
C VAL A 75 7.37 -1.65 -1.01
N ARG A 76 7.27 -1.08 -2.22
CA ARG A 76 7.96 -1.63 -3.40
C ARG A 76 9.48 -1.67 -3.20
N SER A 77 10.05 -0.61 -2.65
CA SER A 77 11.47 -0.55 -2.34
C SER A 77 11.88 -1.66 -1.37
N MET A 78 11.08 -1.86 -0.32
CA MET A 78 11.38 -2.87 0.69
C MET A 78 11.18 -4.30 0.18
N ILE A 79 10.24 -4.52 -0.73
CA ILE A 79 10.05 -5.83 -1.37
C ILE A 79 11.30 -6.19 -2.18
N GLN A 80 11.91 -5.24 -2.89
CA GLN A 80 13.17 -5.45 -3.60
C GLN A 80 14.27 -5.90 -2.63
N LEU A 81 14.38 -5.20 -1.50
CA LEU A 81 15.36 -5.54 -0.48
C LEU A 81 15.10 -6.93 0.12
N ALA A 82 13.84 -7.23 0.40
CA ALA A 82 13.45 -8.54 0.94
C ALA A 82 13.86 -9.68 0.02
N LYS A 83 13.69 -9.50 -1.28
CA LYS A 83 14.14 -10.46 -2.28
C LYS A 83 15.65 -10.66 -2.21
N ASP A 84 16.40 -9.57 -2.21
CA ASP A 84 17.87 -9.62 -2.18
C ASP A 84 18.41 -10.24 -0.91
N LEU A 85 17.71 -10.05 0.22
CA LEU A 85 18.06 -10.66 1.50
C LEU A 85 17.54 -12.09 1.65
N CYS A 86 16.87 -12.62 0.63
CA CYS A 86 16.26 -13.95 0.66
C CYS A 86 15.19 -14.10 1.75
N TYR A 87 14.53 -13.02 2.13
CA TYR A 87 13.42 -13.07 3.08
C TYR A 87 12.15 -13.61 2.46
N ILE A 88 12.02 -13.49 1.14
CA ILE A 88 10.87 -13.99 0.39
C ILE A 88 11.37 -14.71 -0.86
N SER A 89 10.54 -15.61 -1.38
CA SER A 89 10.83 -16.33 -2.62
C SER A 89 10.71 -15.41 -3.83
N GLU A 90 11.27 -15.84 -4.97
CA GLU A 90 11.08 -15.18 -6.26
C GLU A 90 9.60 -15.07 -6.61
N HIS A 91 8.83 -16.13 -6.35
CA HIS A 91 7.39 -16.14 -6.60
C HIS A 91 6.67 -15.08 -5.75
N ASP A 92 6.93 -15.04 -4.46
CA ASP A 92 6.30 -14.06 -3.56
C ASP A 92 6.69 -12.63 -3.93
N PHE A 93 7.96 -12.43 -4.31
CA PHE A 93 8.41 -11.14 -4.82
C PHE A 93 7.58 -10.70 -6.02
N ASN A 94 7.41 -11.57 -7.02
CA ASN A 94 6.67 -11.25 -8.23
C ASN A 94 5.21 -10.89 -7.93
N VAL A 95 4.57 -11.65 -7.04
CA VAL A 95 3.18 -11.40 -6.62
C VAL A 95 3.06 -10.04 -5.95
N LEU A 96 3.88 -9.77 -4.92
CA LEU A 96 3.80 -8.51 -4.17
C LEU A 96 4.18 -7.31 -5.02
N ASN A 97 5.18 -7.45 -5.87
CA ASN A 97 5.62 -6.35 -6.73
C ASN A 97 4.52 -5.96 -7.73
N THR A 98 3.89 -6.95 -8.36
CA THR A 98 2.76 -6.72 -9.27
C THR A 98 1.60 -6.03 -8.57
N GLN A 99 1.25 -6.48 -7.35
CA GLN A 99 0.19 -5.87 -6.57
C GLN A 99 0.52 -4.42 -6.20
N ALA A 100 1.74 -4.14 -5.77
CA ALA A 100 2.13 -2.78 -5.40
C ALA A 100 2.11 -1.83 -6.59
N ILE A 101 2.56 -2.28 -7.76
CA ILE A 101 2.49 -1.49 -8.99
C ILE A 101 1.03 -1.18 -9.33
N GLU A 102 0.16 -2.17 -9.24
CA GLU A 102 -1.27 -2.00 -9.52
C GLU A 102 -1.93 -1.02 -8.56
N ILE A 103 -1.59 -1.09 -7.26
CA ILE A 103 -2.09 -0.14 -6.27
C ILE A 103 -1.66 1.28 -6.63
N SER A 104 -0.38 1.47 -6.97
CA SER A 104 0.13 2.78 -7.36
C SER A 104 -0.62 3.35 -8.56
N LYS A 105 -0.90 2.51 -9.56
CA LYS A 105 -1.64 2.92 -10.75
C LYS A 105 -3.09 3.29 -10.43
N THR A 106 -3.76 2.51 -9.57
CA THR A 106 -5.15 2.80 -9.20
C THR A 106 -5.24 4.07 -8.36
N ILE A 107 -4.27 4.33 -7.48
CA ILE A 107 -4.20 5.58 -6.74
C ILE A 107 -4.01 6.75 -7.71
N SER A 108 -3.11 6.63 -8.66
CA SER A 108 -2.87 7.68 -9.67
C SER A 108 -4.12 7.96 -10.49
N SER A 109 -4.85 6.94 -10.88
CA SER A 109 -6.12 7.11 -11.61
C SER A 109 -7.15 7.85 -10.77
N LEU A 110 -7.24 7.53 -9.48
CA LEU A 110 -8.15 8.21 -8.57
C LEU A 110 -7.78 9.69 -8.40
N ILE A 111 -6.49 9.99 -8.25
CA ILE A 111 -6.00 11.37 -8.15
C ILE A 111 -6.45 12.20 -9.37
N LYS A 112 -6.42 11.63 -10.56
CA LYS A 112 -6.82 12.33 -11.79
C LYS A 112 -8.29 12.71 -11.81
N THR A 113 -9.13 12.09 -10.99
CA THR A 113 -10.56 12.41 -10.91
C THR A 113 -10.84 13.56 -9.94
N LEU A 114 -9.85 14.01 -9.22
CA LEU A 114 -9.99 15.06 -8.19
C LEU A 114 -9.39 16.43 -8.66
#